data_1cea7bf1ddf6b36c09a78f56be008a43
#
_entry.id   1cea7bf1ddf6b36c09a78f56be008a43
#
_cell.length_a   1.000
_cell.length_b   1.000
_cell.length_c   1.000
_cell.angle_alpha   90.00
_cell.angle_beta   90.00
_cell.angle_gamma   90.00
#
_symmetry.space_group_name_H-M   'P 1'
#
loop_
_entity.id
_entity.type
_entity.pdbx_description
1 polymer ?
#
loop_
_entity_poly.entity_id
_entity_poly.type
_entity_poly.pdbx_seq_one_letter_code
_entity_poly.pdbx_strand_id
1 'polypeptide(L)'
;MRWLALLALLAQGATAADEASPRTTGPAVTLDRIAAVVGDEIVLEGEVSRLAAIGFLPRREGEAELAYRDRLLDLRVVELLREKELRLLTGLEPDPAEVDARLDEVAARYEAGTEEPFDRALERARTSRDEVKGWIRRGMALESYARERLLPTVRVTEPAMRAFYDGPFRAEAESRGLTTLPPFSEVQDQLRELLRERLLNEEVEKWTEGLREKTRILVYRRPPIASASGSASR
;
A
#
# COMPACT_ATOMS: atom_id res chain seq x y z
N MET A 1 -7.86 -89.51 -11.23
CA MET A 1 -9.19 -89.86 -10.75
C MET A 1 -9.87 -88.55 -10.42
N ARG A 2 -10.68 -87.93 -11.38
CA ARG A 2 -12.14 -88.00 -11.35
C ARG A 2 -12.67 -87.19 -10.15
N TRP A 3 -13.46 -86.12 -10.27
CA TRP A 3 -14.66 -85.78 -11.04
C TRP A 3 -14.88 -84.29 -11.00
N LEU A 4 -15.09 -83.50 -11.99
CA LEU A 4 -16.30 -83.05 -12.69
C LEU A 4 -17.57 -82.86 -11.87
N ALA A 5 -18.07 -81.67 -11.93
CA ALA A 5 -19.42 -81.16 -12.24
C ALA A 5 -19.78 -80.02 -11.39
N LEU A 6 -20.35 -79.05 -11.80
CA LEU A 6 -21.35 -78.52 -12.72
C LEU A 6 -21.99 -77.24 -12.08
N LEU A 7 -21.97 -76.19 -12.82
CA LEU A 7 -23.04 -75.19 -13.00
C LEU A 7 -24.02 -74.89 -11.89
N ALA A 8 -24.08 -73.56 -11.53
CA ALA A 8 -25.35 -72.84 -11.65
C ALA A 8 -25.13 -71.33 -11.62
N LEU A 9 -25.45 -70.72 -12.65
CA LEU A 9 -25.84 -69.39 -12.97
C LEU A 9 -26.80 -68.78 -11.94
N LEU A 10 -26.46 -67.59 -11.33
CA LEU A 10 -27.46 -66.58 -10.92
C LEU A 10 -26.81 -65.20 -11.02
N ALA A 11 -27.21 -64.53 -12.07
CA ALA A 11 -27.00 -63.10 -12.20
C ALA A 11 -27.89 -62.40 -11.15
N GLN A 12 -27.25 -61.66 -10.24
CA GLN A 12 -27.95 -60.62 -9.50
C GLN A 12 -27.14 -59.36 -9.59
N GLY A 13 -27.75 -58.37 -10.24
CA GLY A 13 -27.21 -57.04 -10.41
C GLY A 13 -27.04 -56.37 -9.05
N ALA A 14 -25.80 -56.09 -8.72
CA ALA A 14 -25.47 -55.13 -7.73
C ALA A 14 -25.41 -53.76 -8.43
N THR A 15 -26.47 -53.00 -8.29
CA THR A 15 -26.46 -51.56 -8.52
C THR A 15 -25.40 -50.96 -7.62
N ALA A 16 -24.29 -50.51 -8.22
CA ALA A 16 -23.33 -49.64 -7.54
C ALA A 16 -24.08 -48.38 -7.17
N ALA A 17 -24.50 -48.27 -5.91
CA ALA A 17 -24.86 -47.03 -5.34
C ALA A 17 -23.58 -46.16 -5.35
N ASP A 18 -23.61 -45.15 -6.23
CA ASP A 18 -22.69 -44.03 -6.20
C ASP A 18 -22.85 -43.34 -4.83
N GLU A 19 -22.04 -43.77 -3.85
CA GLU A 19 -21.89 -43.03 -2.60
C GLU A 19 -21.21 -41.70 -2.93
N ALA A 20 -22.05 -40.77 -3.37
CA ALA A 20 -21.67 -39.36 -3.36
C ALA A 20 -21.32 -38.97 -1.92
N SER A 21 -20.01 -39.01 -1.63
CA SER A 21 -19.48 -38.46 -0.39
C SER A 21 -20.13 -37.08 -0.15
N PRO A 22 -20.73 -36.84 1.00
CA PRO A 22 -21.31 -35.54 1.30
C PRO A 22 -20.18 -34.50 1.21
N ARG A 23 -20.20 -33.68 0.14
CA ARG A 23 -19.36 -32.50 0.09
C ARG A 23 -19.76 -31.64 1.27
N THR A 24 -18.93 -31.63 2.29
CA THR A 24 -19.06 -30.78 3.44
C THR A 24 -19.00 -29.35 2.93
N THR A 25 -20.15 -28.74 2.71
CA THR A 25 -20.29 -27.31 2.47
C THR A 25 -20.06 -26.58 3.79
N GLY A 26 -18.84 -26.66 4.30
CA GLY A 26 -18.39 -25.70 5.31
C GLY A 26 -18.42 -24.30 4.71
N PRO A 27 -18.55 -23.25 5.54
CA PRO A 27 -18.50 -21.88 5.03
C PRO A 27 -17.23 -21.75 4.19
N ALA A 28 -17.37 -21.30 2.95
CA ALA A 28 -16.25 -21.10 2.06
C ALA A 28 -15.25 -20.17 2.73
N VAL A 29 -14.12 -20.70 3.18
CA VAL A 29 -13.02 -19.89 3.70
C VAL A 29 -12.45 -19.16 2.48
N THR A 30 -12.77 -17.90 2.35
CA THR A 30 -12.15 -17.06 1.33
C THR A 30 -10.68 -16.92 1.71
N LEU A 31 -9.81 -17.67 1.03
CA LEU A 31 -8.37 -17.48 1.17
C LEU A 31 -8.02 -16.12 0.57
N ASP A 32 -7.32 -15.29 1.34
CA ASP A 32 -6.83 -14.02 0.86
C ASP A 32 -5.73 -14.25 -0.18
N ARG A 33 -5.66 -13.40 -1.18
CA ARG A 33 -4.70 -13.53 -2.28
C ARG A 33 -3.43 -12.79 -1.95
N ILE A 34 -2.29 -13.36 -2.33
CA ILE A 34 -1.00 -12.66 -2.28
C ILE A 34 -0.98 -11.57 -3.36
N ALA A 35 -0.78 -10.33 -2.95
CA ALA A 35 -0.62 -9.17 -3.83
C ALA A 35 0.85 -8.89 -4.14
N ALA A 36 1.74 -9.07 -3.16
CA ALA A 36 3.19 -8.96 -3.36
C ALA A 36 3.96 -9.82 -2.35
N VAL A 37 5.22 -10.10 -2.69
CA VAL A 37 6.22 -10.67 -1.77
C VAL A 37 7.43 -9.76 -1.79
N VAL A 38 7.88 -9.31 -0.61
CA VAL A 38 9.01 -8.40 -0.42
C VAL A 38 10.01 -9.08 0.50
N GLY A 39 11.03 -9.70 -0.06
CA GLY A 39 11.94 -10.57 0.68
C GLY A 39 11.20 -11.79 1.25
N ASP A 40 11.03 -11.81 2.55
CA ASP A 40 10.33 -12.82 3.36
C ASP A 40 8.93 -12.38 3.83
N GLU A 41 8.52 -11.14 3.56
CA GLU A 41 7.25 -10.57 3.93
C GLU A 41 6.21 -10.70 2.79
N ILE A 42 4.94 -10.93 3.15
CA ILE A 42 3.84 -11.09 2.20
C ILE A 42 2.84 -9.96 2.37
N VAL A 43 2.47 -9.33 1.27
CA VAL A 43 1.34 -8.38 1.20
C VAL A 43 0.12 -9.10 0.66
N LEU A 44 -0.99 -9.02 1.37
CA LEU A 44 -2.26 -9.61 0.97
C LEU A 44 -3.17 -8.59 0.27
N GLU A 45 -3.99 -9.05 -0.67
CA GLU A 45 -5.02 -8.23 -1.34
C GLU A 45 -6.03 -7.62 -0.34
N GLY A 46 -6.34 -8.35 0.74
CA GLY A 46 -7.19 -7.86 1.81
C GLY A 46 -6.58 -6.66 2.54
N GLU A 47 -5.27 -6.63 2.74
CA GLU A 47 -4.57 -5.47 3.32
C GLU A 47 -4.71 -4.24 2.43
N VAL A 48 -4.45 -4.38 1.12
CA VAL A 48 -4.62 -3.29 0.15
C VAL A 48 -6.08 -2.82 0.10
N SER A 49 -7.04 -3.75 0.22
CA SER A 49 -8.47 -3.43 0.24
C SER A 49 -8.86 -2.62 1.48
N ARG A 50 -8.28 -2.94 2.65
CA ARG A 50 -8.51 -2.19 3.90
C ARG A 50 -7.96 -0.77 3.78
N LEU A 51 -6.73 -0.61 3.27
CA LEU A 51 -6.14 0.70 3.03
C LEU A 51 -6.99 1.56 2.08
N ALA A 52 -7.54 0.93 1.02
CA ALA A 52 -8.44 1.61 0.09
C ALA A 52 -9.76 2.04 0.76
N ALA A 53 -10.35 1.16 1.57
CA ALA A 53 -11.65 1.38 2.19
C ALA A 53 -11.65 2.53 3.22
N ILE A 54 -10.52 2.76 3.90
CA ILE A 54 -10.37 3.88 4.86
C ILE A 54 -9.80 5.14 4.21
N GLY A 55 -9.59 5.14 2.89
CA GLY A 55 -9.02 6.31 2.21
C GLY A 55 -7.60 6.67 2.68
N PHE A 56 -6.75 5.67 2.96
CA PHE A 56 -5.40 5.87 3.51
C PHE A 56 -4.55 6.84 2.68
N LEU A 57 -4.69 6.79 1.35
CA LEU A 57 -4.20 7.83 0.44
C LEU A 57 -5.37 8.57 -0.19
N PRO A 58 -5.28 9.89 -0.39
CA PRO A 58 -6.28 10.60 -1.17
C PRO A 58 -6.28 10.10 -2.62
N ARG A 59 -7.46 9.91 -3.19
CA ARG A 59 -7.61 9.59 -4.61
C ARG A 59 -7.23 10.81 -5.45
N ARG A 60 -6.62 10.54 -6.60
CA ARG A 60 -6.43 11.57 -7.62
C ARG A 60 -7.72 11.77 -8.38
N GLU A 61 -7.93 12.97 -8.89
CA GLU A 61 -9.10 13.25 -9.73
C GLU A 61 -9.11 12.34 -10.95
N GLY A 62 -10.25 11.67 -11.21
CA GLY A 62 -10.41 10.72 -12.30
C GLY A 62 -9.64 9.38 -12.14
N GLU A 63 -9.03 9.12 -10.98
CA GLU A 63 -8.26 7.89 -10.77
C GLU A 63 -9.17 6.65 -10.73
N ALA A 64 -8.93 5.71 -11.66
CA ALA A 64 -9.63 4.43 -11.69
C ALA A 64 -9.32 3.58 -10.44
N GLU A 65 -10.29 2.79 -9.99
CA GLU A 65 -10.16 1.93 -8.80
C GLU A 65 -8.92 1.03 -8.84
N LEU A 66 -8.65 0.42 -9.99
CA LEU A 66 -7.49 -0.46 -10.15
C LEU A 66 -6.16 0.31 -9.98
N ALA A 67 -6.05 1.49 -10.60
CA ALA A 67 -4.87 2.34 -10.49
C ALA A 67 -4.64 2.82 -9.04
N TYR A 68 -5.72 3.17 -8.32
CA TYR A 68 -5.66 3.53 -6.91
C TYR A 68 -5.16 2.37 -6.05
N ARG A 69 -5.65 1.16 -6.28
CA ARG A 69 -5.20 -0.04 -5.56
C ARG A 69 -3.76 -0.41 -5.88
N ASP A 70 -3.35 -0.29 -7.15
CA ASP A 70 -1.94 -0.50 -7.54
C ASP A 70 -1.02 0.48 -6.82
N ARG A 71 -1.42 1.75 -6.71
CA ARG A 71 -0.67 2.77 -5.98
C ARG A 71 -0.58 2.49 -4.47
N LEU A 72 -1.65 1.96 -3.85
CA LEU A 72 -1.62 1.51 -2.45
C LEU A 72 -0.72 0.30 -2.26
N LEU A 73 -0.73 -0.63 -3.20
CA LEU A 73 0.17 -1.79 -3.19
C LEU A 73 1.63 -1.36 -3.31
N ASP A 74 1.94 -0.47 -4.25
CA ASP A 74 3.30 0.07 -4.41
C ASP A 74 3.77 0.80 -3.15
N LEU A 75 2.89 1.58 -2.50
CA LEU A 75 3.18 2.21 -1.21
C LEU A 75 3.53 1.16 -0.15
N ARG A 76 2.70 0.10 -0.03
CA ARG A 76 2.91 -0.93 0.97
C ARG A 76 4.20 -1.72 0.75
N VAL A 77 4.55 -1.99 -0.50
CA VAL A 77 5.83 -2.60 -0.87
C VAL A 77 7.01 -1.72 -0.41
N VAL A 78 6.93 -0.41 -0.68
CA VAL A 78 7.94 0.56 -0.25
C VAL A 78 8.05 0.65 1.27
N GLU A 79 6.91 0.66 1.98
CA GLU A 79 6.90 0.65 3.45
C GLU A 79 7.60 -0.59 4.01
N LEU A 80 7.33 -1.78 3.48
CA LEU A 80 7.98 -3.02 3.95
C LEU A 80 9.49 -3.02 3.73
N LEU A 81 9.96 -2.49 2.60
CA LEU A 81 11.39 -2.34 2.35
C LEU A 81 12.05 -1.48 3.43
N ARG A 82 11.44 -0.35 3.75
CA ARG A 82 11.95 0.61 4.74
C ARG A 82 11.83 0.05 6.16
N GLU A 83 10.70 -0.57 6.50
CA GLU A 83 10.43 -1.13 7.82
C GLU A 83 11.47 -2.17 8.23
N LYS A 84 11.91 -3.02 7.32
CA LYS A 84 12.91 -4.04 7.58
C LYS A 84 14.24 -3.42 8.06
N GLU A 85 14.69 -2.36 7.43
CA GLU A 85 15.89 -1.62 7.83
C GLU A 85 15.68 -0.83 9.12
N LEU A 86 14.53 -0.16 9.26
CA LEU A 86 14.25 0.65 10.45
C LEU A 86 14.13 -0.20 11.72
N ARG A 87 13.64 -1.43 11.62
CA ARG A 87 13.58 -2.38 12.77
C ARG A 87 14.96 -2.73 13.33
N LEU A 88 16.02 -2.60 12.54
CA LEU A 88 17.40 -2.85 12.99
C LEU A 88 18.00 -1.66 13.75
N LEU A 89 17.33 -0.52 13.73
CA LEU A 89 17.79 0.71 14.35
C LEU A 89 17.06 0.95 15.67
N THR A 90 17.79 1.42 16.67
CA THR A 90 17.22 1.80 17.97
C THR A 90 16.94 3.30 18.02
N GLY A 91 15.95 3.71 18.83
CA GLY A 91 15.68 5.12 19.10
C GLY A 91 14.77 5.82 18.08
N LEU A 92 14.22 5.07 17.12
CA LEU A 92 13.29 5.61 16.11
C LEU A 92 11.80 5.37 16.47
N GLU A 93 11.53 4.80 17.64
CA GLU A 93 10.17 4.54 18.07
C GLU A 93 9.49 5.85 18.45
N PRO A 94 8.34 6.20 17.81
CA PRO A 94 7.62 7.42 18.14
C PRO A 94 6.93 7.31 19.50
N ASP A 95 6.73 8.45 20.15
CA ASP A 95 5.96 8.53 21.38
C ASP A 95 4.51 8.02 21.13
N PRO A 96 3.99 7.10 21.94
CA PRO A 96 2.61 6.64 21.84
C PRO A 96 1.57 7.77 21.82
N ALA A 97 1.79 8.85 22.57
CA ALA A 97 0.89 10.01 22.60
C ALA A 97 0.90 10.78 21.26
N GLU A 98 2.04 10.86 20.57
CA GLU A 98 2.14 11.46 19.24
C GLU A 98 1.43 10.58 18.20
N VAL A 99 1.53 9.25 18.33
CA VAL A 99 0.79 8.30 17.47
C VAL A 99 -0.72 8.47 17.65
N ASP A 100 -1.18 8.63 18.89
CA ASP A 100 -2.61 8.83 19.19
C ASP A 100 -3.10 10.16 18.61
N ALA A 101 -2.36 11.25 18.80
CA ALA A 101 -2.68 12.53 18.22
C ALA A 101 -2.76 12.48 16.67
N ARG A 102 -1.83 11.77 16.04
CA ARG A 102 -1.84 11.59 14.59
C ARG A 102 -3.03 10.74 14.11
N LEU A 103 -3.46 9.75 14.89
CA LEU A 103 -4.67 8.99 14.60
C LEU A 103 -5.91 9.87 14.64
N ASP A 104 -6.03 10.76 15.64
CA ASP A 104 -7.14 11.69 15.76
C ASP A 104 -7.18 12.68 14.57
N GLU A 105 -6.02 13.15 14.09
CA GLU A 105 -5.92 13.97 12.87
C GLU A 105 -6.39 13.20 11.63
N VAL A 106 -6.03 11.90 11.50
CA VAL A 106 -6.47 11.05 10.39
C VAL A 106 -7.97 10.86 10.42
N ALA A 107 -8.55 10.58 11.59
CA ALA A 107 -9.98 10.41 11.79
C ALA A 107 -10.74 11.71 11.43
N ALA A 108 -10.32 12.83 11.97
CA ALA A 108 -10.93 14.15 11.69
C ALA A 108 -10.89 14.51 10.20
N ARG A 109 -9.77 14.23 9.53
CA ARG A 109 -9.65 14.47 8.07
C ARG A 109 -10.57 13.58 7.26
N TYR A 110 -10.68 12.30 7.64
CA TYR A 110 -11.60 11.37 6.99
C TYR A 110 -13.04 11.85 7.11
N GLU A 111 -13.49 12.16 8.33
CA GLU A 111 -14.84 12.62 8.63
C GLU A 111 -15.17 13.96 7.96
N ALA A 112 -14.20 14.87 7.84
CA ALA A 112 -14.37 16.11 7.10
C ALA A 112 -14.55 15.91 5.58
N GLY A 113 -14.05 14.82 5.04
CA GLY A 113 -14.15 14.46 3.61
C GLY A 113 -15.29 13.52 3.24
N THR A 114 -15.99 12.91 4.24
CA THR A 114 -16.93 11.82 3.95
C THR A 114 -18.14 11.96 4.88
N GLU A 115 -18.85 12.43 5.33
CA GLU A 115 -20.03 12.37 6.23
C GLU A 115 -20.18 11.04 7.02
N GLU A 116 -19.20 10.10 6.89
CA GLU A 116 -19.19 8.82 7.58
C GLU A 116 -18.26 8.87 8.81
N PRO A 117 -18.71 8.44 10.00
CA PRO A 117 -17.83 8.31 11.16
C PRO A 117 -16.65 7.37 10.88
N PHE A 118 -15.44 7.75 11.29
CA PHE A 118 -14.22 6.98 11.03
C PHE A 118 -14.31 5.55 11.54
N ASP A 119 -14.89 5.32 12.71
CA ASP A 119 -15.05 3.98 13.28
C ASP A 119 -15.94 3.07 12.42
N ARG A 120 -16.98 3.61 11.77
CA ARG A 120 -17.78 2.83 10.80
C ARG A 120 -16.98 2.46 9.56
N ALA A 121 -16.10 3.35 9.10
CA ALA A 121 -15.20 3.02 8.00
C ALA A 121 -14.24 1.90 8.38
N LEU A 122 -13.72 1.90 9.61
CA LEU A 122 -12.87 0.82 10.13
C LEU A 122 -13.62 -0.52 10.18
N GLU A 123 -14.84 -0.54 10.72
CA GLU A 123 -15.68 -1.74 10.77
C GLU A 123 -15.95 -2.30 9.36
N ARG A 124 -16.36 -1.44 8.43
CA ARG A 124 -16.59 -1.81 7.03
C ARG A 124 -15.33 -2.35 6.36
N ALA A 125 -14.19 -1.75 6.66
CA ALA A 125 -12.88 -2.18 6.15
C ALA A 125 -12.34 -3.43 6.86
N ARG A 126 -12.99 -3.90 7.93
CA ARG A 126 -12.51 -4.99 8.80
C ARG A 126 -11.09 -4.72 9.29
N THR A 127 -10.84 -3.51 9.75
CA THR A 127 -9.60 -3.06 10.38
C THR A 127 -9.89 -2.43 11.73
N SER A 128 -8.85 -2.10 12.48
CA SER A 128 -8.97 -1.52 13.82
C SER A 128 -8.14 -0.24 13.94
N ARG A 129 -8.43 0.56 14.97
CA ARG A 129 -7.60 1.72 15.32
C ARG A 129 -6.15 1.30 15.59
N ASP A 130 -5.91 0.11 16.17
CA ASP A 130 -4.57 -0.38 16.46
C ASP A 130 -3.78 -0.73 15.19
N GLU A 131 -4.45 -1.28 14.17
CA GLU A 131 -3.81 -1.48 12.86
C GLU A 131 -3.44 -0.14 12.21
N VAL A 132 -4.33 0.86 12.27
CA VAL A 132 -4.05 2.22 11.76
C VAL A 132 -2.90 2.86 12.54
N LYS A 133 -2.87 2.74 13.88
CA LYS A 133 -1.73 3.18 14.70
C LYS A 133 -0.43 2.48 14.28
N GLY A 134 -0.49 1.20 13.89
CA GLY A 134 0.65 0.48 13.35
C GLY A 134 1.20 1.12 12.07
N TRP A 135 0.34 1.53 11.15
CA TRP A 135 0.74 2.25 9.93
C TRP A 135 1.32 3.64 10.25
N ILE A 136 0.68 4.37 11.17
CA ILE A 136 1.16 5.69 11.62
C ILE A 136 2.56 5.57 12.26
N ARG A 137 2.77 4.61 13.16
CA ARG A 137 4.09 4.38 13.79
C ARG A 137 5.19 4.17 12.77
N ARG A 138 4.94 3.37 11.74
CA ARG A 138 5.91 3.12 10.66
C ARG A 138 6.24 4.39 9.88
N GLY A 139 5.23 5.19 9.57
CA GLY A 139 5.43 6.49 8.92
C GLY A 139 6.27 7.44 9.77
N MET A 140 5.96 7.56 11.07
CA MET A 140 6.69 8.42 12.01
C MET A 140 8.14 7.94 12.25
N ALA A 141 8.37 6.62 12.30
CA ALA A 141 9.72 6.07 12.40
C ALA A 141 10.56 6.44 11.16
N LEU A 142 9.95 6.41 9.97
CA LEU A 142 10.61 6.87 8.74
C LEU A 142 10.92 8.38 8.79
N GLU A 143 9.97 9.20 9.27
CA GLU A 143 10.18 10.65 9.43
C GLU A 143 11.34 10.93 10.41
N SER A 144 11.42 10.20 11.53
CA SER A 144 12.52 10.31 12.50
C SER A 144 13.84 9.89 11.86
N TYR A 145 13.88 8.77 11.15
CA TYR A 145 15.07 8.34 10.42
C TYR A 145 15.54 9.39 9.40
N ALA A 146 14.62 9.89 8.60
CA ALA A 146 14.95 10.90 7.60
C ALA A 146 15.53 12.17 8.25
N ARG A 147 14.93 12.62 9.36
CA ARG A 147 15.38 13.80 10.11
C ARG A 147 16.75 13.60 10.76
N GLU A 148 16.98 12.45 11.38
CA GLU A 148 18.19 12.21 12.15
C GLU A 148 19.36 11.75 11.31
N ARG A 149 19.13 10.98 10.26
CA ARG A 149 20.18 10.31 9.48
C ARG A 149 20.38 10.90 8.10
N LEU A 150 19.32 11.29 7.40
CA LEU A 150 19.44 11.78 6.04
C LEU A 150 19.54 13.31 5.97
N LEU A 151 18.75 14.03 6.78
CA LEU A 151 18.75 15.49 6.76
C LEU A 151 20.15 16.11 7.00
N PRO A 152 21.01 15.59 7.88
CA PRO A 152 22.38 16.14 8.06
C PRO A 152 23.26 16.00 6.83
N THR A 153 22.93 15.09 5.89
CA THR A 153 23.69 14.93 4.63
C THR A 153 23.25 15.92 3.56
N VAL A 154 22.06 16.50 3.70
CA VAL A 154 21.48 17.47 2.74
C VAL A 154 22.18 18.81 2.85
N ARG A 155 22.77 19.27 1.75
CA ARG A 155 23.44 20.56 1.65
C ARG A 155 22.75 21.46 0.66
N VAL A 156 22.16 22.55 1.17
CA VAL A 156 21.59 23.60 0.33
C VAL A 156 22.63 24.70 0.14
N THR A 157 23.06 24.88 -1.11
CA THR A 157 24.02 25.93 -1.49
C THR A 157 23.32 27.10 -2.16
N GLU A 158 23.92 28.29 -2.12
CA GLU A 158 23.35 29.45 -2.79
C GLU A 158 23.19 29.24 -4.33
N PRO A 159 24.17 28.66 -5.05
CA PRO A 159 23.99 28.34 -6.46
C PRO A 159 22.79 27.39 -6.71
N ALA A 160 22.57 26.40 -5.84
CA ALA A 160 21.43 25.51 -5.95
C ALA A 160 20.09 26.22 -5.71
N MET A 161 20.04 27.14 -4.73
CA MET A 161 18.85 27.98 -4.49
C MET A 161 18.55 28.90 -5.68
N ARG A 162 19.58 29.51 -6.30
CA ARG A 162 19.37 30.33 -7.50
C ARG A 162 18.86 29.50 -8.68
N ALA A 163 19.46 28.34 -8.92
CA ALA A 163 19.01 27.42 -9.98
C ALA A 163 17.55 26.96 -9.74
N PHE A 164 17.18 26.70 -8.49
CA PHE A 164 15.81 26.35 -8.12
C PHE A 164 14.84 27.52 -8.33
N TYR A 165 15.22 28.74 -7.94
CA TYR A 165 14.42 29.94 -8.12
C TYR A 165 14.19 30.24 -9.62
N ASP A 166 15.25 30.21 -10.44
CA ASP A 166 15.18 30.53 -11.87
C ASP A 166 14.49 29.45 -12.71
N GLY A 167 14.47 28.20 -12.22
CA GLY A 167 13.87 27.06 -12.91
C GLY A 167 12.54 26.62 -12.25
N PRO A 168 12.55 25.59 -11.38
CA PRO A 168 11.32 24.97 -10.88
C PRO A 168 10.36 25.92 -10.17
N PHE A 169 10.88 26.86 -9.36
CA PHE A 169 10.04 27.80 -8.62
C PHE A 169 9.33 28.77 -9.55
N ARG A 170 10.05 29.29 -10.55
CA ARG A 170 9.48 30.17 -11.58
C ARG A 170 8.41 29.45 -12.39
N ALA A 171 8.69 28.25 -12.87
CA ALA A 171 7.75 27.44 -13.64
C ALA A 171 6.46 27.14 -12.86
N GLU A 172 6.57 26.83 -11.59
CA GLU A 172 5.42 26.60 -10.72
C GLU A 172 4.60 27.88 -10.50
N ALA A 173 5.25 29.01 -10.27
CA ALA A 173 4.57 30.29 -10.12
C ALA A 173 3.83 30.70 -11.40
N GLU A 174 4.45 30.54 -12.56
CA GLU A 174 3.83 30.81 -13.86
C GLU A 174 2.62 29.89 -14.11
N SER A 175 2.71 28.62 -13.74
CA SER A 175 1.59 27.67 -13.85
C SER A 175 0.38 28.06 -12.99
N ARG A 176 0.62 28.78 -11.90
CA ARG A 176 -0.42 29.35 -11.00
C ARG A 176 -0.89 30.75 -11.43
N GLY A 177 -0.41 31.26 -12.57
CA GLY A 177 -0.80 32.57 -13.10
C GLY A 177 -0.10 33.75 -12.44
N LEU A 178 0.98 33.52 -11.68
CA LEU A 178 1.79 34.60 -11.12
C LEU A 178 2.73 35.14 -12.18
N THR A 179 2.49 36.37 -12.65
CA THR A 179 3.29 37.05 -13.68
C THR A 179 4.52 37.75 -13.13
N THR A 180 4.56 38.01 -11.82
CA THR A 180 5.66 38.69 -11.15
C THR A 180 6.12 37.88 -9.96
N LEU A 181 7.39 37.50 -9.94
CA LEU A 181 8.01 36.82 -8.82
C LEU A 181 8.59 37.84 -7.84
N PRO A 182 8.51 37.62 -6.52
CA PRO A 182 9.25 38.42 -5.56
C PRO A 182 10.76 38.27 -5.80
N PRO A 183 11.57 39.30 -5.52
CA PRO A 183 13.02 39.21 -5.65
C PRO A 183 13.60 38.01 -4.89
N PHE A 184 14.66 37.42 -5.41
CA PHE A 184 15.32 36.26 -4.77
C PHE A 184 15.68 36.52 -3.31
N SER A 185 16.15 37.76 -2.98
CA SER A 185 16.52 38.14 -1.62
C SER A 185 15.36 38.10 -0.61
N GLU A 186 14.13 38.30 -1.07
CA GLU A 186 12.95 38.30 -0.22
C GLU A 186 12.43 36.88 0.09
N VAL A 187 12.73 35.93 -0.79
CA VAL A 187 12.24 34.53 -0.68
C VAL A 187 13.35 33.54 -0.37
N GLN A 188 14.58 34.01 -0.17
CA GLN A 188 15.77 33.16 0.01
C GLN A 188 15.61 32.12 1.12
N ASP A 189 15.06 32.49 2.26
CA ASP A 189 14.90 31.57 3.39
C ASP A 189 13.79 30.55 3.11
N GLN A 190 12.71 30.95 2.46
CA GLN A 190 11.63 30.05 2.03
C GLN A 190 12.15 29.07 0.97
N LEU A 191 12.93 29.55 0.00
CA LEU A 191 13.56 28.70 -1.00
C LEU A 191 14.53 27.69 -0.39
N ARG A 192 15.27 28.10 0.65
CA ARG A 192 16.16 27.20 1.37
C ARG A 192 15.42 26.03 2.01
N GLU A 193 14.29 26.31 2.69
CA GLU A 193 13.48 25.26 3.30
C GLU A 193 12.81 24.36 2.25
N LEU A 194 12.22 24.93 1.21
CA LEU A 194 11.63 24.16 0.10
C LEU A 194 12.66 23.25 -0.59
N LEU A 195 13.82 23.80 -0.87
CA LEU A 195 14.90 23.03 -1.51
C LEU A 195 15.45 21.96 -0.57
N ARG A 196 15.54 22.25 0.74
CA ARG A 196 15.95 21.30 1.77
C ARG A 196 15.01 20.11 1.86
N GLU A 197 13.70 20.36 1.90
CA GLU A 197 12.68 19.30 1.88
C GLU A 197 12.76 18.46 0.60
N ARG A 198 12.90 19.12 -0.55
CA ARG A 198 13.05 18.42 -1.83
C ARG A 198 14.26 17.51 -1.85
N LEU A 199 15.42 18.02 -1.45
CA LEU A 199 16.66 17.25 -1.40
C LEU A 199 16.57 16.10 -0.37
N LEU A 200 15.90 16.32 0.76
CA LEU A 200 15.64 15.26 1.72
C LEU A 200 14.79 14.13 1.12
N ASN A 201 13.73 14.48 0.40
CA ASN A 201 12.90 13.49 -0.29
C ASN A 201 13.70 12.71 -1.34
N GLU A 202 14.57 13.39 -2.11
CA GLU A 202 15.48 12.74 -3.06
C GLU A 202 16.44 11.76 -2.35
N GLU A 203 16.97 12.10 -1.17
CA GLU A 203 17.81 11.18 -0.38
C GLU A 203 17.02 9.99 0.17
N VAL A 204 15.76 10.19 0.62
CA VAL A 204 14.86 9.09 1.03
C VAL A 204 14.55 8.16 -0.15
N GLU A 205 14.34 8.71 -1.34
CA GLU A 205 14.12 7.90 -2.55
C GLU A 205 15.36 7.12 -2.96
N LYS A 206 16.53 7.73 -2.97
CA LYS A 206 17.82 7.05 -3.25
C LYS A 206 18.07 5.91 -2.25
N TRP A 207 17.86 6.18 -0.96
CA TRP A 207 17.97 5.14 0.06
C TRP A 207 16.99 4.00 -0.21
N THR A 208 15.73 4.31 -0.53
CA THR A 208 14.69 3.32 -0.82
C THR A 208 15.06 2.49 -2.06
N GLU A 209 15.58 3.11 -3.11
CA GLU A 209 16.02 2.39 -4.31
C GLU A 209 17.18 1.45 -3.99
N GLY A 210 18.15 1.88 -3.18
CA GLY A 210 19.21 1.01 -2.70
C GLY A 210 18.72 -0.20 -1.88
N LEU A 211 17.58 -0.08 -1.17
CA LEU A 211 16.92 -1.20 -0.52
C LEU A 211 16.22 -2.12 -1.54
N ARG A 212 15.59 -1.54 -2.55
CA ARG A 212 14.91 -2.27 -3.63
C ARG A 212 15.89 -3.16 -4.41
N GLU A 213 17.07 -2.64 -4.75
CA GLU A 213 18.11 -3.39 -5.45
C GLU A 213 18.61 -4.62 -4.67
N LYS A 214 18.58 -4.56 -3.33
CA LYS A 214 19.06 -5.62 -2.44
C LYS A 214 17.97 -6.63 -2.03
N THR A 215 16.71 -6.36 -2.37
CA THR A 215 15.58 -7.15 -1.92
C THR A 215 14.83 -7.76 -3.10
N ARG A 216 14.56 -9.06 -3.05
CA ARG A 216 13.70 -9.69 -4.05
C ARG A 216 12.25 -9.23 -3.87
N ILE A 217 11.67 -8.66 -4.91
CA ILE A 217 10.28 -8.19 -4.92
C ILE A 217 9.52 -8.90 -6.04
N LEU A 218 8.38 -9.50 -5.69
CA LEU A 218 7.45 -10.10 -6.64
C LEU A 218 6.08 -9.43 -6.44
N VAL A 219 5.55 -8.80 -7.49
CA VAL A 219 4.23 -8.16 -7.47
C VAL A 219 3.29 -8.94 -8.37
N TYR A 220 2.16 -9.40 -7.80
CA TYR A 220 1.13 -10.15 -8.49
C TYR A 220 -0.04 -9.20 -8.82
N ARG A 221 0.09 -8.47 -9.93
CA ARG A 221 -0.98 -7.56 -10.36
C ARG A 221 -2.20 -8.35 -10.78
N ARG A 222 -3.38 -7.86 -10.41
CA ARG A 222 -4.65 -8.45 -10.83
C ARG A 222 -4.79 -8.26 -12.34
N PRO A 223 -5.00 -9.34 -13.14
CA PRO A 223 -5.37 -9.15 -14.54
C PRO A 223 -6.68 -8.34 -14.60
N PRO A 224 -6.86 -7.47 -15.58
CA PRO A 224 -8.13 -6.79 -15.78
C PRO A 224 -9.22 -7.87 -15.86
N ILE A 225 -10.30 -7.68 -15.09
CA ILE A 225 -11.46 -8.58 -15.18
C ILE A 225 -11.95 -8.45 -16.62
N ALA A 226 -11.72 -9.51 -17.42
CA ALA A 226 -12.34 -9.59 -18.73
C ALA A 226 -13.85 -9.41 -18.50
N SER A 227 -14.40 -8.32 -19.00
CA SER A 227 -15.84 -8.07 -18.94
C SER A 227 -16.49 -9.30 -19.53
N ALA A 228 -17.24 -10.05 -18.72
CA ALA A 228 -18.08 -11.14 -19.20
C ALA A 228 -19.29 -10.53 -19.96
N SER A 229 -18.99 -9.84 -21.05
CA SER A 229 -19.95 -9.51 -22.12
C SER A 229 -19.91 -10.66 -23.12
N GLY A 230 -20.39 -11.83 -22.66
CA GLY A 230 -20.64 -13.02 -23.45
C GLY A 230 -22.12 -13.16 -23.67
N SER A 231 -22.62 -12.49 -24.70
CA SER A 231 -23.69 -12.90 -25.58
C SER A 231 -24.55 -14.08 -25.09
N ALA A 232 -25.67 -13.78 -24.46
CA ALA A 232 -26.84 -14.61 -24.61
C ALA A 232 -27.60 -14.12 -25.86
N SER A 233 -27.18 -14.60 -27.03
CA SER A 233 -27.94 -14.60 -28.24
C SER A 233 -28.17 -16.04 -28.61
N ARG A 234 -29.34 -16.57 -28.27
CA ARG A 234 -30.22 -17.38 -29.10
C ARG A 234 -31.42 -17.88 -28.29
#